data_39541d93b7c23bd9f4b742ab58bfd563
#
_entry.id   39541d93b7c23bd9f4b742ab58bfd563
#
_cell.length_a   1.000
_cell.length_b   1.000
_cell.length_c   1.000
_cell.angle_alpha   90.00
_cell.angle_beta   90.00
_cell.angle_gamma   90.00
#
_symmetry.space_group_name_H-M   'P 1'
#
loop_
_entity.id
_entity.type
_entity.pdbx_description
1 polymer ?
#
loop_
_entity_poly.entity_id
_entity_poly.type
_entity_poly.pdbx_seq_one_letter_code
_entity_poly.pdbx_strand_id
1 'polypeptide(L)'
;MQRTFCLIILLLSAVVNAWAIQCYSCESAYHSGCGDEFDLENFFKLDCSHVPPPRYLENDLDMRNATACMKRSYKVRNTLRVERNCFFGDVNATVSGCELDPTLEQAEAVSCHVCDNEDFCNRSIQLKAWPQYLAIIIFAFTAKFLNWLS
;
A
#
# COMPACT_ATOMS: atom_id res chain seq x y z
N MET A 1 -21.73 6.09 40.63
CA MET A 1 -22.31 5.85 39.30
C MET A 1 -21.55 6.55 38.18
N GLN A 2 -21.22 7.83 38.30
CA GLN A 2 -20.52 8.58 37.23
C GLN A 2 -19.09 8.07 36.94
N ARG A 3 -18.33 7.66 37.99
CA ARG A 3 -16.96 7.09 37.82
C ARG A 3 -16.96 5.73 37.14
N THR A 4 -17.93 4.88 37.43
CA THR A 4 -18.07 3.55 36.78
C THR A 4 -18.49 3.68 35.32
N PHE A 5 -19.31 4.66 34.99
CA PHE A 5 -19.71 4.93 33.61
C PHE A 5 -18.54 5.42 32.74
N CYS A 6 -17.68 6.31 33.25
CA CYS A 6 -16.47 6.75 32.57
C CYS A 6 -15.47 5.60 32.35
N LEU A 7 -15.31 4.69 33.32
CA LEU A 7 -14.42 3.53 33.16
C LEU A 7 -14.94 2.55 32.10
N ILE A 8 -16.25 2.34 32.00
CA ILE A 8 -16.84 1.48 30.97
C ILE A 8 -16.66 2.11 29.57
N ILE A 9 -16.83 3.43 29.42
CA ILE A 9 -16.59 4.12 28.16
C ILE A 9 -15.11 4.04 27.76
N LEU A 10 -14.18 4.22 28.70
CA LEU A 10 -12.74 4.08 28.45
C LEU A 10 -12.35 2.64 28.07
N LEU A 11 -12.96 1.62 28.68
CA LEU A 11 -12.72 0.23 28.32
C LEU A 11 -13.32 -0.14 26.95
N LEU A 12 -14.47 0.43 26.57
CA LEU A 12 -15.08 0.23 25.26
C LEU A 12 -14.33 0.95 24.14
N SER A 13 -13.68 2.08 24.42
CA SER A 13 -12.84 2.80 23.44
C SER A 13 -11.47 2.14 23.23
N ALA A 14 -11.04 1.24 24.11
CA ALA A 14 -9.78 0.52 23.99
C ALA A 14 -9.85 -0.73 23.10
N VAL A 15 -11.01 -1.10 22.59
CA VAL A 15 -11.13 -2.12 21.54
C VAL A 15 -10.71 -1.49 20.21
N VAL A 16 -9.42 -1.23 20.07
CA VAL A 16 -8.81 -0.96 18.77
C VAL A 16 -8.89 -2.28 18.01
N ASN A 17 -9.84 -2.38 17.10
CA ASN A 17 -9.85 -3.46 16.14
C ASN A 17 -8.56 -3.34 15.33
N ALA A 18 -7.58 -4.14 15.64
CA ALA A 18 -6.44 -4.37 14.77
C ALA A 18 -6.96 -5.15 13.55
N TRP A 19 -7.53 -4.42 12.60
CA TRP A 19 -7.97 -5.00 11.35
C TRP A 19 -6.70 -5.26 10.55
N ALA A 20 -6.48 -6.52 10.22
CA ALA A 20 -5.40 -6.87 9.32
C ALA A 20 -5.68 -6.27 7.94
N ILE A 21 -4.68 -5.64 7.36
CA ILE A 21 -4.80 -5.06 6.02
C ILE A 21 -5.04 -6.15 4.99
N GLN A 22 -5.97 -5.90 4.08
CA GLN A 22 -6.23 -6.77 2.93
C GLN A 22 -5.55 -6.20 1.67
N CYS A 23 -4.89 -7.07 0.92
CA CYS A 23 -4.17 -6.67 -0.28
C CYS A 23 -4.58 -7.51 -1.49
N TYR A 24 -4.42 -6.96 -2.69
CA TYR A 24 -4.43 -7.78 -3.89
C TYR A 24 -3.14 -8.57 -4.00
N SER A 25 -3.26 -9.83 -4.44
CA SER A 25 -2.12 -10.71 -4.72
C SER A 25 -2.17 -11.21 -6.15
N CYS A 26 -1.17 -10.88 -6.93
CA CYS A 26 -0.99 -11.34 -8.30
C CYS A 26 0.41 -11.03 -8.84
N GLU A 27 0.77 -11.69 -9.92
CA GLU A 27 1.99 -11.41 -10.70
C GLU A 27 1.68 -11.40 -12.20
N SER A 28 2.17 -10.40 -12.92
CA SER A 28 1.92 -10.21 -14.35
C SER A 28 2.58 -11.28 -15.24
N ALA A 29 3.51 -12.06 -14.69
CA ALA A 29 4.08 -13.22 -15.38
C ALA A 29 3.05 -14.33 -15.62
N TYR A 30 2.07 -14.45 -14.72
CA TYR A 30 1.03 -15.48 -14.76
C TYR A 30 -0.33 -14.93 -15.19
N HIS A 31 -0.57 -13.64 -14.95
CA HIS A 31 -1.85 -12.99 -15.18
C HIS A 31 -1.65 -11.61 -15.81
N SER A 32 -1.97 -11.49 -17.10
CA SER A 32 -1.79 -10.25 -17.87
C SER A 32 -2.49 -9.02 -17.25
N GLY A 33 -3.66 -9.20 -16.64
CA GLY A 33 -4.40 -8.14 -15.94
C GLY A 33 -3.75 -7.66 -14.64
N CYS A 34 -2.67 -8.29 -14.14
CA CYS A 34 -1.88 -7.82 -13.00
C CYS A 34 -0.89 -6.70 -13.36
N GLY A 35 -0.87 -6.24 -14.60
CA GLY A 35 -0.04 -5.15 -15.08
C GLY A 35 -0.43 -3.77 -14.52
N ASP A 36 0.02 -2.71 -15.18
CA ASP A 36 -0.36 -1.34 -14.79
C ASP A 36 -1.85 -1.07 -15.01
N GLU A 37 -2.43 -1.62 -16.07
CA GLU A 37 -3.87 -1.71 -16.27
C GLU A 37 -4.39 -2.89 -15.44
N PHE A 38 -4.83 -2.58 -14.22
CA PHE A 38 -5.20 -3.59 -13.24
C PHE A 38 -6.68 -3.98 -13.35
N ASP A 39 -6.94 -5.28 -13.59
CA ASP A 39 -8.29 -5.84 -13.64
C ASP A 39 -8.76 -6.24 -12.24
N LEU A 40 -9.68 -5.46 -11.66
CA LEU A 40 -10.15 -5.62 -10.28
C LEU A 40 -10.99 -6.90 -10.04
N GLU A 41 -11.54 -7.52 -11.08
CA GLU A 41 -12.54 -8.59 -10.90
C GLU A 41 -11.91 -9.98 -10.74
N ASN A 42 -10.68 -10.17 -11.22
CA ASN A 42 -10.10 -11.50 -11.40
C ASN A 42 -8.94 -11.84 -10.43
N PHE A 43 -8.67 -11.04 -9.39
CA PHE A 43 -7.52 -11.29 -8.53
C PHE A 43 -7.84 -11.64 -7.09
N PHE A 44 -6.96 -12.45 -6.51
CA PHE A 44 -7.06 -12.87 -5.12
C PHE A 44 -6.91 -11.69 -4.17
N LYS A 45 -7.82 -11.64 -3.21
CA LYS A 45 -7.78 -10.74 -2.07
C LYS A 45 -7.22 -11.54 -0.90
N LEU A 46 -6.11 -11.08 -0.35
CA LEU A 46 -5.45 -11.72 0.77
C LEU A 46 -5.64 -10.90 2.04
N ASP A 47 -5.99 -11.58 3.11
CA ASP A 47 -5.83 -11.08 4.47
C ASP A 47 -4.37 -11.29 4.89
N CYS A 48 -3.63 -10.21 4.98
CA CYS A 48 -2.19 -10.26 5.20
C CYS A 48 -1.79 -10.79 6.58
N SER A 49 -2.71 -10.85 7.56
CA SER A 49 -2.42 -11.45 8.87
C SER A 49 -2.17 -12.96 8.81
N HIS A 50 -2.65 -13.61 7.76
CA HIS A 50 -2.51 -15.05 7.56
C HIS A 50 -1.44 -15.43 6.53
N VAL A 51 -0.75 -14.44 5.97
CA VAL A 51 0.30 -14.67 4.97
C VAL A 51 1.65 -14.74 5.66
N PRO A 52 2.40 -15.85 5.52
CA PRO A 52 3.77 -15.92 6.03
C PRO A 52 4.70 -15.05 5.20
N PRO A 53 5.80 -14.54 5.78
CA PRO A 53 6.80 -13.82 5.03
C PRO A 53 7.45 -14.71 3.96
N PRO A 54 7.94 -14.13 2.85
CA PRO A 54 8.74 -14.86 1.88
C PRO A 54 9.97 -15.48 2.54
N ARG A 55 10.39 -16.65 2.07
CA ARG A 55 11.51 -17.41 2.68
C ARG A 55 12.81 -16.62 2.80
N TYR A 56 13.08 -15.72 1.87
CA TYR A 56 14.29 -14.89 1.90
C TYR A 56 14.24 -13.77 2.95
N LEU A 57 13.04 -13.44 3.50
CA LEU A 57 12.84 -12.50 4.60
C LEU A 57 12.58 -13.19 5.96
N GLU A 58 12.42 -14.51 5.98
CA GLU A 58 11.98 -15.27 7.16
C GLU A 58 12.96 -15.19 8.35
N ASN A 59 14.24 -14.93 8.09
CA ASN A 59 15.27 -14.80 9.12
C ASN A 59 15.31 -13.40 9.79
N ASP A 60 14.62 -12.42 9.26
CA ASP A 60 14.55 -11.09 9.81
C ASP A 60 13.36 -10.98 10.78
N LEU A 61 13.67 -10.70 12.05
CA LEU A 61 12.66 -10.63 13.12
C LEU A 61 11.65 -9.51 12.90
N ASP A 62 12.07 -8.43 12.26
CA ASP A 62 11.25 -7.25 11.99
C ASP A 62 10.29 -7.45 10.80
N MET A 63 10.50 -8.54 10.02
CA MET A 63 9.72 -8.83 8.82
C MET A 63 8.76 -10.03 8.97
N ARG A 64 8.45 -10.43 10.20
CA ARG A 64 7.60 -11.62 10.45
C ARG A 64 6.13 -11.40 10.11
N ASN A 65 5.65 -10.18 10.26
CA ASN A 65 4.25 -9.84 10.04
C ASN A 65 4.13 -8.85 8.89
N ALA A 66 3.10 -9.04 8.07
CA ALA A 66 2.79 -8.07 7.04
C ALA A 66 2.23 -6.78 7.67
N THR A 67 2.75 -5.65 7.24
CA THR A 67 2.43 -4.31 7.77
C THR A 67 1.64 -3.46 6.79
N ALA A 68 1.70 -3.80 5.49
CA ALA A 68 1.16 -2.97 4.42
C ALA A 68 0.88 -3.81 3.16
N CYS A 69 0.39 -3.16 2.12
CA CYS A 69 0.33 -3.71 0.76
C CYS A 69 1.49 -3.17 -0.09
N MET A 70 1.97 -3.98 -1.04
CA MET A 70 2.96 -3.51 -2.02
C MET A 70 2.50 -3.73 -3.45
N LYS A 71 2.98 -2.85 -4.33
CA LYS A 71 3.07 -3.03 -5.77
C LYS A 71 4.54 -2.82 -6.14
N ARG A 72 5.22 -3.85 -6.64
CA ARG A 72 6.58 -3.70 -7.15
C ARG A 72 6.65 -4.02 -8.64
N SER A 73 7.54 -3.30 -9.33
CA SER A 73 7.86 -3.56 -10.73
C SER A 73 9.34 -3.92 -10.83
N TYR A 74 9.64 -4.92 -11.59
CA TYR A 74 11.01 -5.41 -11.81
C TYR A 74 11.16 -5.98 -13.20
N LYS A 75 12.39 -6.07 -13.69
CA LYS A 75 12.71 -6.69 -14.98
C LYS A 75 13.37 -8.03 -14.76
N VAL A 76 12.97 -9.02 -15.54
CA VAL A 76 13.67 -10.30 -15.67
C VAL A 76 13.97 -10.49 -17.13
N ARG A 77 15.26 -10.60 -17.49
CA ARG A 77 15.70 -10.72 -18.89
C ARG A 77 15.08 -9.66 -19.81
N ASN A 78 15.10 -8.40 -19.38
CA ASN A 78 14.48 -7.25 -20.07
C ASN A 78 12.93 -7.24 -20.16
N THR A 79 12.23 -8.20 -19.59
CA THR A 79 10.78 -8.22 -19.56
C THR A 79 10.31 -7.57 -18.26
N LEU A 80 9.52 -6.50 -18.35
CA LEU A 80 8.92 -5.85 -17.19
C LEU A 80 7.84 -6.75 -16.58
N ARG A 81 7.89 -6.91 -15.28
CA ARG A 81 6.90 -7.63 -14.47
C ARG A 81 6.38 -6.74 -13.37
N VAL A 82 5.12 -6.94 -13.03
CA VAL A 82 4.45 -6.28 -11.91
C VAL A 82 3.99 -7.36 -10.94
N GLU A 83 4.28 -7.16 -9.67
CA GLU A 83 3.80 -8.01 -8.58
C GLU A 83 3.04 -7.15 -7.57
N ARG A 84 1.94 -7.69 -7.09
CA ARG A 84 1.17 -7.14 -5.97
C ARG A 84 1.06 -8.19 -4.89
N ASN A 85 1.32 -7.78 -3.64
CA ASN A 85 1.27 -8.71 -2.50
C ASN A 85 1.19 -7.94 -1.17
N CYS A 86 1.14 -8.68 -0.07
CA CYS A 86 1.41 -8.15 1.25
C CYS A 86 2.87 -7.68 1.35
N PHE A 87 3.10 -6.59 2.07
CA PHE A 87 4.42 -6.06 2.35
C PHE A 87 4.86 -6.45 3.75
N PHE A 88 6.11 -6.84 3.89
CA PHE A 88 6.76 -7.21 5.14
C PHE A 88 7.91 -6.25 5.40
N GLY A 89 7.88 -5.54 6.52
CA GLY A 89 8.92 -4.57 6.88
C GLY A 89 8.36 -3.23 7.36
N ASP A 90 9.25 -2.26 7.52
CA ASP A 90 8.89 -0.91 7.93
C ASP A 90 8.41 -0.10 6.71
N VAL A 91 7.20 0.44 6.78
CA VAL A 91 6.62 1.28 5.72
C VAL A 91 7.37 2.59 5.50
N ASN A 92 8.17 3.02 6.49
CA ASN A 92 9.04 4.20 6.39
C ASN A 92 10.44 3.88 5.84
N ALA A 93 10.83 2.59 5.86
CA ALA A 93 12.12 2.09 5.39
C ALA A 93 11.91 0.89 4.44
N THR A 94 11.29 1.15 3.29
CA THR A 94 10.77 0.12 2.38
C THR A 94 11.84 -0.71 1.66
N VAL A 95 13.12 -0.34 1.74
CA VAL A 95 14.21 -0.96 0.97
C VAL A 95 14.25 -2.48 1.19
N SER A 96 14.34 -2.92 2.44
CA SER A 96 14.47 -4.35 2.76
C SER A 96 13.25 -5.18 2.36
N GLY A 97 12.03 -4.67 2.65
CA GLY A 97 10.79 -5.37 2.28
C GLY A 97 10.48 -5.36 0.79
N CYS A 98 11.15 -4.49 0.02
CA CYS A 98 11.04 -4.41 -1.44
C CYS A 98 12.14 -5.20 -2.19
N GLU A 99 13.04 -5.85 -1.49
CA GLU A 99 14.06 -6.68 -2.10
C GLU A 99 13.44 -7.80 -2.94
N LEU A 100 14.05 -8.05 -4.09
CA LEU A 100 13.65 -9.16 -4.95
C LEU A 100 14.16 -10.48 -4.38
N ASP A 101 13.45 -11.56 -4.69
CA ASP A 101 13.90 -12.90 -4.35
C ASP A 101 15.29 -13.13 -4.98
N PRO A 102 16.33 -13.44 -4.18
CA PRO A 102 17.69 -13.67 -4.68
C PRO A 102 17.79 -14.83 -5.68
N THR A 103 16.79 -15.70 -5.73
CA THR A 103 16.74 -16.80 -6.70
C THR A 103 16.31 -16.36 -8.10
N LEU A 104 15.81 -15.13 -8.25
CA LEU A 104 15.44 -14.56 -9.55
C LEU A 104 16.69 -14.14 -10.32
N GLU A 105 17.17 -15.00 -11.20
CA GLU A 105 18.33 -14.70 -12.04
C GLU A 105 18.08 -13.48 -12.95
N GLN A 106 19.05 -12.57 -12.99
CA GLN A 106 19.01 -11.36 -13.85
C GLN A 106 17.79 -10.47 -13.58
N ALA A 107 17.29 -10.46 -12.33
CA ALA A 107 16.24 -9.57 -11.94
C ALA A 107 16.78 -8.19 -11.52
N GLU A 108 16.15 -7.12 -11.98
CA GLU A 108 16.48 -5.73 -11.66
C GLU A 108 15.22 -5.03 -11.12
N ALA A 109 15.30 -4.49 -9.92
CA ALA A 109 14.21 -3.71 -9.34
C ALA A 109 14.04 -2.39 -10.11
N VAL A 110 12.81 -2.07 -10.49
CA VAL A 110 12.46 -0.82 -11.18
C VAL A 110 11.76 0.13 -10.23
N SER A 111 10.75 -0.35 -9.51
CA SER A 111 10.02 0.45 -8.53
C SER A 111 9.36 -0.44 -7.49
N CYS A 112 9.18 0.10 -6.28
CA CYS A 112 8.37 -0.50 -5.24
C CYS A 112 7.53 0.58 -4.59
N HIS A 113 6.23 0.35 -4.53
CA HIS A 113 5.27 1.23 -3.91
C HIS A 113 4.57 0.49 -2.78
N VAL A 114 4.62 1.06 -1.58
CA VAL A 114 4.04 0.50 -0.35
C VAL A 114 2.95 1.43 0.15
N CYS A 115 1.85 0.86 0.62
CA CYS A 115 0.72 1.61 1.16
C CYS A 115 0.03 0.84 2.28
N ASP A 116 -0.41 1.55 3.31
CA ASP A 116 -1.04 1.01 4.53
C ASP A 116 -2.31 1.77 4.94
N ASN A 117 -2.73 2.74 4.15
CA ASN A 117 -3.79 3.68 4.48
C ASN A 117 -5.21 3.14 4.28
N GLU A 118 -5.38 2.09 3.49
CA GLU A 118 -6.66 1.44 3.21
C GLU A 118 -6.47 0.02 2.69
N ASP A 119 -7.50 -0.82 2.82
CA ASP A 119 -7.53 -2.14 2.20
C ASP A 119 -7.43 -2.03 0.67
N PHE A 120 -6.71 -2.97 0.06
CA PHE A 120 -6.52 -3.05 -1.39
C PHE A 120 -5.87 -1.81 -2.02
N CYS A 121 -5.11 -1.05 -1.24
CA CYS A 121 -4.43 0.17 -1.72
C CYS A 121 -3.41 -0.09 -2.84
N ASN A 122 -2.92 -1.32 -2.99
CA ASN A 122 -2.00 -1.72 -4.05
C ASN A 122 -2.66 -1.95 -5.42
N ARG A 123 -3.93 -1.58 -5.59
CA ARG A 123 -4.67 -1.66 -6.88
C ARG A 123 -4.12 -0.69 -7.94
N SER A 124 -3.66 0.50 -7.53
CA SER A 124 -3.21 1.54 -8.44
C SER A 124 -1.97 2.24 -7.89
N ILE A 125 -1.27 3.00 -8.73
CA ILE A 125 -0.32 3.99 -8.23
C ILE A 125 -1.16 5.12 -7.66
N GLN A 126 -1.08 5.36 -6.35
CA GLN A 126 -1.66 6.57 -5.78
C GLN A 126 -0.86 7.77 -6.32
N LEU A 127 -1.47 8.54 -7.20
CA LEU A 127 -1.00 9.86 -7.52
C LEU A 127 -1.16 10.72 -6.27
N LYS A 128 -0.15 10.69 -5.40
CA LYS A 128 -0.07 11.55 -4.24
C LYS A 128 0.16 12.96 -4.75
N ALA A 129 -0.88 13.71 -4.89
CA ALA A 129 -0.97 15.15 -4.89
C ALA A 129 -2.04 15.72 -5.83
N TRP A 130 -3.21 15.99 -5.35
CA TRP A 130 -4.02 16.99 -6.03
C TRP A 130 -4.71 18.03 -5.13
N PRO A 131 -4.90 17.86 -3.81
CA PRO A 131 -5.64 18.86 -3.05
C PRO A 131 -4.92 20.22 -2.95
N GLN A 132 -3.58 20.23 -2.94
CA GLN A 132 -2.83 21.48 -2.77
C GLN A 132 -2.88 22.38 -4.01
N TYR A 133 -2.77 21.81 -5.19
CA TYR A 133 -2.84 22.62 -6.43
C TYR A 133 -4.24 23.12 -6.73
N LEU A 134 -5.28 22.33 -6.43
CA LEU A 134 -6.67 22.79 -6.57
C LEU A 134 -6.97 23.95 -5.61
N ALA A 135 -6.50 23.89 -4.37
CA ALA A 135 -6.68 24.99 -3.42
C ALA A 135 -6.00 26.29 -3.91
N ILE A 136 -4.80 26.20 -4.46
CA ILE A 136 -4.08 27.36 -5.03
C ILE A 136 -4.82 27.92 -6.23
N ILE A 137 -5.31 27.06 -7.12
CA ILE A 137 -6.06 27.48 -8.32
C ILE A 137 -7.37 28.16 -7.90
N ILE A 138 -8.15 27.59 -6.98
CA ILE A 138 -9.39 28.17 -6.47
C ILE A 138 -9.10 29.53 -5.83
N PHE A 139 -8.05 29.64 -5.00
CA PHE A 139 -7.67 30.89 -4.36
C PHE A 139 -7.27 31.97 -5.37
N ALA A 140 -6.51 31.61 -6.40
CA ALA A 140 -6.13 32.53 -7.47
C ALA A 140 -7.35 33.02 -8.30
N PHE A 141 -8.30 32.15 -8.57
CA PHE A 141 -9.54 32.52 -9.28
C PHE A 141 -10.44 33.42 -8.43
N THR A 142 -10.59 33.14 -7.14
CA THR A 142 -11.41 33.98 -6.23
C THR A 142 -10.80 35.37 -6.04
N ALA A 143 -9.47 35.46 -5.92
CA ALA A 143 -8.77 36.75 -5.82
C ALA A 143 -8.94 37.60 -7.08
N LYS A 144 -8.83 37.00 -8.26
CA LYS A 144 -9.07 37.72 -9.54
C LYS A 144 -10.53 38.16 -9.68
N PHE A 145 -11.48 37.32 -9.29
CA PHE A 145 -12.91 37.65 -9.37
C PHE A 145 -13.28 38.81 -8.43
N LEU A 146 -12.73 38.84 -7.22
CA LEU A 146 -12.94 39.94 -6.28
C LEU A 146 -12.34 41.27 -6.77
N ASN A 147 -11.16 41.23 -7.40
CA ASN A 147 -10.55 42.43 -8.01
C ASN A 147 -11.30 42.93 -9.26
N TRP A 148 -12.09 42.10 -9.92
CA TRP A 148 -12.92 42.50 -11.06
C TRP A 148 -14.24 43.16 -10.63
N LEU A 149 -14.72 42.88 -9.40
CA LEU A 149 -15.94 43.42 -8.85
C LEU A 149 -15.74 44.73 -8.06
N SER A 150 -14.52 45.15 -7.80
CA SER A 150 -14.14 46.41 -7.16
C SER A 150 -13.76 47.47 -8.21
#